data_5ff33eb132f4ac1ac7ab08a2c729fb80
#
_entry.id   5ff33eb132f4ac1ac7ab08a2c729fb80
#
_cell.length_a   1.000
_cell.length_b   1.000
_cell.length_c   1.000
_cell.angle_alpha   90.00
_cell.angle_beta   90.00
_cell.angle_gamma   90.00
#
_symmetry.space_group_name_H-M   'P 1'
#
loop_
_entity.id
_entity.type
_entity.pdbx_description
1 polymer ?
#
loop_
_entity_poly.entity_id
_entity_poly.type
_entity_poly.pdbx_seq_one_letter_code
_entity_poly.pdbx_strand_id
1 'polypeptide(L)'
;MHNENKLTKIEEKVTKLKALELFDKNILNDINGTFKGLSKIHKYLFDNIYNFAGNIREVNISKGSFRFASFIYLKDILNKIDMMPEDTFDKIIEKYVEMNIAHPFREGNGRSMRIWLDVILKKNLNKVIDWSKVKKEEYLLAMERSPIKDTEIKLLLSNALTDDINNRLIYMKGIDASYNYEGYNTYSVEELDKEK
;
A
#
# COMPACT_ATOMS: atom_id res chain seq x y z
N MET A 1 -24.94 6.70 11.25
CA MET A 1 -24.76 5.25 10.97
C MET A 1 -25.14 4.83 9.54
N HIS A 2 -26.36 5.11 9.01
CA HIS A 2 -26.76 4.63 7.66
C HIS A 2 -25.99 5.33 6.51
N ASN A 3 -25.60 6.58 6.68
CA ASN A 3 -24.92 7.38 5.65
C ASN A 3 -23.39 7.08 5.59
N GLU A 4 -22.75 6.84 6.73
CA GLU A 4 -21.33 6.48 6.80
C GLU A 4 -21.05 5.11 6.14
N ASN A 5 -21.92 4.14 6.37
CA ASN A 5 -21.81 2.80 5.78
C ASN A 5 -21.94 2.85 4.23
N LYS A 6 -22.76 3.77 3.70
CA LYS A 6 -22.93 3.96 2.27
C LYS A 6 -21.69 4.60 1.64
N LEU A 7 -21.09 5.60 2.29
CA LEU A 7 -19.86 6.26 1.82
C LEU A 7 -18.68 5.30 1.81
N THR A 8 -18.51 4.50 2.86
CA THR A 8 -17.47 3.46 2.95
C THR A 8 -17.57 2.44 1.81
N LYS A 9 -18.78 2.00 1.47
CA LYS A 9 -19.00 1.06 0.35
C LYS A 9 -18.68 1.69 -1.01
N ILE A 10 -19.04 2.95 -1.20
CA ILE A 10 -18.70 3.68 -2.44
C ILE A 10 -17.19 3.83 -2.55
N GLU A 11 -16.51 4.23 -1.48
CA GLU A 11 -15.06 4.33 -1.43
C GLU A 11 -14.41 2.99 -1.80
N GLU A 12 -14.83 1.89 -1.15
CA GLU A 12 -14.31 0.55 -1.42
C GLU A 12 -14.46 0.19 -2.91
N LYS A 13 -15.67 0.31 -3.46
CA LYS A 13 -15.95 -0.03 -4.86
C LYS A 13 -15.10 0.79 -5.83
N VAL A 14 -15.11 2.10 -5.69
CA VAL A 14 -14.41 3.03 -6.61
C VAL A 14 -12.91 2.80 -6.56
N THR A 15 -12.33 2.71 -5.36
CA THR A 15 -10.88 2.63 -5.22
C THR A 15 -10.34 1.24 -5.56
N LYS A 16 -11.09 0.16 -5.34
CA LYS A 16 -10.75 -1.19 -5.84
C LYS A 16 -10.70 -1.23 -7.38
N LEU A 17 -11.69 -0.63 -8.06
CA LEU A 17 -11.70 -0.54 -9.51
C LEU A 17 -10.52 0.28 -10.04
N LYS A 18 -10.18 1.40 -9.39
CA LYS A 18 -8.99 2.18 -9.74
C LYS A 18 -7.69 1.43 -9.48
N ALA A 19 -7.60 0.64 -8.42
CA ALA A 19 -6.46 -0.23 -8.17
C ALA A 19 -6.27 -1.26 -9.30
N LEU A 20 -7.35 -1.87 -9.77
CA LEU A 20 -7.31 -2.78 -10.91
C LEU A 20 -6.88 -2.07 -12.21
N GLU A 21 -7.36 -0.85 -12.44
CA GLU A 21 -6.97 -0.04 -13.60
C GLU A 21 -5.48 0.30 -13.63
N LEU A 22 -4.82 0.50 -12.48
CA LEU A 22 -3.37 0.70 -12.41
C LEU A 22 -2.60 -0.43 -13.08
N PHE A 23 -3.07 -1.65 -12.90
CA PHE A 23 -2.49 -2.85 -13.54
C PHE A 23 -2.91 -2.96 -15.01
N ASP A 24 -4.20 -2.94 -15.29
CA ASP A 24 -4.76 -3.19 -16.63
C ASP A 24 -4.29 -2.16 -17.67
N LYS A 25 -4.09 -0.91 -17.26
CA LYS A 25 -3.59 0.18 -18.11
C LYS A 25 -2.07 0.35 -18.08
N ASN A 26 -1.34 -0.56 -17.41
CA ASN A 26 0.12 -0.51 -17.26
C ASN A 26 0.66 0.79 -16.62
N ILE A 27 -0.15 1.49 -15.84
CA ILE A 27 0.25 2.77 -15.20
C ILE A 27 1.40 2.56 -14.22
N LEU A 28 1.46 1.39 -13.58
CA LEU A 28 2.52 1.04 -12.62
C LEU A 28 3.92 0.97 -13.25
N ASN A 29 4.04 0.80 -14.57
CA ASN A 29 5.34 0.73 -15.24
C ASN A 29 6.11 2.06 -15.16
N ASP A 30 5.41 3.19 -15.05
CA ASP A 30 6.00 4.53 -14.93
C ASP A 30 6.21 4.97 -13.47
N ILE A 31 5.92 4.09 -12.51
CA ILE A 31 6.09 4.34 -11.08
C ILE A 31 7.47 3.84 -10.64
N ASN A 32 8.07 4.56 -9.70
CA ASN A 32 9.35 4.18 -9.07
C ASN A 32 9.24 4.13 -7.55
N GLY A 33 10.30 3.68 -6.89
CA GLY A 33 10.39 3.52 -5.44
C GLY A 33 10.56 4.83 -4.65
N THR A 34 10.28 6.00 -5.23
CA THR A 34 10.31 7.28 -4.51
C THR A 34 8.95 7.63 -3.91
N PHE A 35 8.93 8.58 -2.99
CA PHE A 35 7.69 9.18 -2.49
C PHE A 35 6.82 9.73 -3.63
N LYS A 36 7.45 10.33 -4.65
CA LYS A 36 6.71 10.81 -5.84
C LYS A 36 5.96 9.67 -6.55
N GLY A 37 6.56 8.48 -6.62
CA GLY A 37 5.89 7.28 -7.15
C GLY A 37 4.72 6.86 -6.29
N LEU A 38 4.91 6.78 -4.97
CA LEU A 38 3.83 6.48 -4.02
C LEU A 38 2.69 7.51 -4.08
N SER A 39 3.03 8.81 -4.16
CA SER A 39 2.06 9.90 -4.29
C SER A 39 1.20 9.77 -5.55
N LYS A 40 1.78 9.35 -6.67
CA LYS A 40 1.03 9.09 -7.91
C LYS A 40 0.02 7.95 -7.74
N ILE A 41 0.42 6.84 -7.10
CA ILE A 41 -0.48 5.72 -6.80
C ILE A 41 -1.62 6.21 -5.91
N HIS A 42 -1.29 6.87 -4.80
CA HIS A 42 -2.27 7.39 -3.86
C HIS A 42 -3.26 8.35 -4.53
N LYS A 43 -2.77 9.29 -5.34
CA LYS A 43 -3.61 10.22 -6.09
C LYS A 43 -4.54 9.47 -7.03
N TYR A 44 -4.04 8.50 -7.79
CA TYR A 44 -4.85 7.73 -8.73
C TYR A 44 -5.97 6.97 -8.04
N LEU A 45 -5.70 6.37 -6.89
CA LEU A 45 -6.69 5.61 -6.12
C LEU A 45 -7.79 6.52 -5.56
N PHE A 46 -7.42 7.70 -5.05
CA PHE A 46 -8.25 8.47 -4.12
C PHE A 46 -8.67 9.86 -4.59
N ASP A 47 -8.32 10.32 -5.80
CA ASP A 47 -8.61 11.68 -6.29
C ASP A 47 -10.11 12.02 -6.35
N ASN A 48 -10.99 11.01 -6.51
CA ASN A 48 -12.44 11.18 -6.48
C ASN A 48 -13.05 11.00 -5.07
N ILE A 49 -12.22 10.64 -4.08
CA ILE A 49 -12.67 10.36 -2.71
C ILE A 49 -12.16 11.43 -1.74
N TYR A 50 -10.87 11.78 -1.85
CA TYR A 50 -10.22 12.70 -0.93
C TYR A 50 -9.65 13.92 -1.65
N ASN A 51 -9.95 15.11 -1.15
CA ASN A 51 -9.37 16.36 -1.66
C ASN A 51 -7.86 16.47 -1.42
N PHE A 52 -7.30 15.68 -0.50
CA PHE A 52 -5.87 15.61 -0.20
C PHE A 52 -5.14 14.49 -0.95
N ALA A 53 -5.79 13.79 -1.89
CA ALA A 53 -5.19 12.67 -2.60
C ALA A 53 -3.83 13.03 -3.23
N GLY A 54 -2.79 12.24 -2.89
CA GLY A 54 -1.42 12.46 -3.33
C GLY A 54 -0.64 13.52 -2.56
N ASN A 55 -1.25 14.29 -1.65
CA ASN A 55 -0.61 15.35 -0.91
C ASN A 55 -0.12 14.88 0.47
N ILE A 56 1.05 15.36 0.87
CA ILE A 56 1.59 15.13 2.22
C ILE A 56 0.62 15.74 3.24
N ARG A 57 0.36 15.02 4.32
CA ARG A 57 -0.46 15.52 5.42
C ARG A 57 0.22 16.68 6.16
N GLU A 58 -0.58 17.59 6.65
CA GLU A 58 -0.17 18.75 7.44
C GLU A 58 -0.63 18.64 8.91
N VAL A 59 -0.92 17.43 9.36
CA VAL A 59 -1.37 17.13 10.72
C VAL A 59 -0.66 15.89 11.25
N ASN A 60 -0.49 15.82 12.58
CA ASN A 60 -0.03 14.61 13.23
C ASN A 60 -1.16 13.58 13.28
N ILE A 61 -0.83 12.32 13.06
CA ILE A 61 -1.76 11.20 13.11
C ILE A 61 -1.18 10.06 13.95
N SER A 62 -2.08 9.24 14.48
CA SER A 62 -1.74 8.05 15.27
C SER A 62 -2.73 6.92 14.98
N LYS A 63 -2.31 5.69 15.23
CA LYS A 63 -3.17 4.50 15.19
C LYS A 63 -3.01 3.77 16.52
N GLY A 64 -4.07 3.76 17.32
CA GLY A 64 -3.97 3.27 18.69
C GLY A 64 -2.96 4.09 19.51
N SER A 65 -1.99 3.41 20.12
CA SER A 65 -0.88 4.03 20.87
C SER A 65 0.31 4.44 19.99
N PHE A 66 0.36 4.00 18.73
CA PHE A 66 1.47 4.31 17.84
C PHE A 66 1.31 5.70 17.20
N ARG A 67 2.34 6.52 17.36
CA ARG A 67 2.44 7.84 16.72
C ARG A 67 3.33 7.73 15.49
N PHE A 68 2.79 8.10 14.35
CA PHE A 68 3.57 8.22 13.11
C PHE A 68 4.49 9.44 13.16
N ALA A 69 5.39 9.55 12.19
CA ALA A 69 6.33 10.67 12.12
C ALA A 69 5.61 12.04 12.21
N SER A 70 6.23 13.00 12.89
CA SER A 70 5.68 14.35 12.96
C SER A 70 5.61 14.98 11.56
N PHE A 71 4.48 15.61 11.24
CA PHE A 71 4.27 16.21 9.92
C PHE A 71 5.30 17.31 9.60
N ILE A 72 5.85 17.98 10.60
CA ILE A 72 6.87 19.03 10.43
C ILE A 72 8.12 18.50 9.74
N TYR A 73 8.50 17.24 10.02
CA TYR A 73 9.70 16.60 9.50
C TYR A 73 9.45 15.69 8.29
N LEU A 74 8.20 15.56 7.84
CA LEU A 74 7.85 14.58 6.79
C LEU A 74 8.64 14.79 5.50
N LYS A 75 8.83 16.03 5.05
CA LYS A 75 9.59 16.29 3.80
C LYS A 75 11.02 15.77 3.90
N ASP A 76 11.69 16.03 5.02
CA ASP A 76 13.07 15.58 5.22
C ASP A 76 13.16 14.06 5.38
N ILE A 77 12.19 13.45 6.08
CA ILE A 77 12.10 12.00 6.23
C ILE A 77 11.88 11.34 4.87
N LEU A 78 10.95 11.83 4.05
CA LEU A 78 10.66 11.29 2.73
C LEU A 78 11.85 11.41 1.79
N ASN A 79 12.60 12.52 1.83
CA ASN A 79 13.84 12.67 1.08
C ASN A 79 14.89 11.62 1.49
N LYS A 80 15.01 11.31 2.79
CA LYS A 80 15.91 10.24 3.27
C LYS A 80 15.45 8.86 2.80
N ILE A 81 14.14 8.58 2.88
CA ILE A 81 13.57 7.31 2.40
C ILE A 81 13.81 7.15 0.89
N ASP A 82 13.68 8.22 0.10
CA ASP A 82 13.94 8.17 -1.34
C ASP A 82 15.38 7.75 -1.67
N MET A 83 16.34 8.06 -0.78
CA MET A 83 17.76 7.68 -0.93
C MET A 83 18.08 6.26 -0.44
N MET A 84 17.14 5.56 0.20
CA MET A 84 17.36 4.20 0.69
C MET A 84 17.55 3.21 -0.47
N PRO A 85 18.47 2.22 -0.31
CA PRO A 85 18.75 1.25 -1.36
C PRO A 85 17.59 0.28 -1.61
N GLU A 86 17.52 -0.23 -2.85
CA GLU A 86 16.48 -1.14 -3.34
C GLU A 86 17.09 -2.39 -4.01
N ASP A 87 18.34 -2.70 -3.73
CA ASP A 87 19.11 -3.76 -4.40
C ASP A 87 18.88 -5.17 -3.82
N THR A 88 18.33 -5.27 -2.61
CA THR A 88 17.98 -6.55 -1.99
C THR A 88 16.57 -6.51 -1.39
N PHE A 89 15.99 -7.70 -1.21
CA PHE A 89 14.67 -7.83 -0.56
C PHE A 89 14.66 -7.16 0.83
N ASP A 90 15.65 -7.44 1.66
CA ASP A 90 15.72 -6.90 3.02
C ASP A 90 15.74 -5.37 3.03
N LYS A 91 16.53 -4.75 2.15
CA LYS A 91 16.61 -3.29 2.03
C LYS A 91 15.31 -2.68 1.50
N ILE A 92 14.63 -3.35 0.58
CA ILE A 92 13.30 -2.93 0.10
C ILE A 92 12.29 -2.98 1.24
N ILE A 93 12.30 -4.04 2.07
CA ILE A 93 11.39 -4.12 3.22
C ILE A 93 11.74 -3.08 4.28
N GLU A 94 13.02 -2.81 4.56
CA GLU A 94 13.44 -1.70 5.43
C GLU A 94 12.89 -0.36 4.94
N LYS A 95 13.01 -0.07 3.64
CA LYS A 95 12.44 1.12 3.03
C LYS A 95 10.91 1.17 3.16
N TYR A 96 10.24 0.05 3.00
CA TYR A 96 8.79 -0.08 3.18
C TYR A 96 8.37 0.20 4.64
N VAL A 97 9.12 -0.31 5.61
CA VAL A 97 8.90 -0.06 7.04
C VAL A 97 9.07 1.43 7.37
N GLU A 98 10.15 2.06 6.88
CA GLU A 98 10.38 3.50 7.08
C GLU A 98 9.26 4.35 6.46
N MET A 99 8.76 3.99 5.28
CA MET A 99 7.61 4.67 4.67
C MET A 99 6.34 4.49 5.50
N ASN A 100 6.16 3.31 6.12
CA ASN A 100 5.03 3.08 7.02
C ASN A 100 5.12 3.94 8.30
N ILE A 101 6.32 4.13 8.84
CA ILE A 101 6.57 5.03 9.99
C ILE A 101 6.30 6.48 9.60
N ALA A 102 6.73 6.89 8.41
CA ALA A 102 6.46 8.21 7.86
C ALA A 102 4.96 8.48 7.72
N HIS A 103 4.21 7.52 7.17
CA HIS A 103 2.75 7.56 6.99
C HIS A 103 2.29 8.88 6.36
N PRO A 104 2.70 9.16 5.10
CA PRO A 104 2.69 10.52 4.56
C PRO A 104 1.30 11.09 4.27
N PHE A 105 0.27 10.28 4.14
CA PHE A 105 -1.09 10.73 3.82
C PHE A 105 -2.00 10.71 5.04
N ARG A 106 -3.12 11.43 4.97
CA ARG A 106 -4.14 11.45 6.05
C ARG A 106 -4.87 10.11 6.16
N GLU A 107 -5.13 9.46 5.01
CA GLU A 107 -5.83 8.18 4.89
C GLU A 107 -5.31 7.44 3.65
N GLY A 108 -5.53 6.13 3.54
CA GLY A 108 -5.17 5.33 2.35
C GLY A 108 -3.70 4.92 2.25
N ASN A 109 -2.88 5.17 3.28
CA ASN A 109 -1.46 4.83 3.27
C ASN A 109 -1.23 3.35 3.00
N GLY A 110 -1.83 2.45 3.76
CA GLY A 110 -1.62 1.01 3.61
C GLY A 110 -1.99 0.49 2.22
N ARG A 111 -3.14 0.90 1.69
CA ARG A 111 -3.63 0.48 0.36
C ARG A 111 -2.70 0.92 -0.77
N SER A 112 -2.21 2.15 -0.74
CA SER A 112 -1.27 2.65 -1.74
C SER A 112 0.15 2.09 -1.55
N MET A 113 0.62 1.94 -0.31
CA MET A 113 1.97 1.47 0.00
C MET A 113 2.20 0.00 -0.37
N ARG A 114 1.20 -0.87 -0.26
CA ARG A 114 1.33 -2.27 -0.67
C ARG A 114 1.49 -2.41 -2.18
N ILE A 115 0.79 -1.59 -2.97
CA ILE A 115 0.99 -1.52 -4.43
C ILE A 115 2.40 -0.97 -4.74
N TRP A 116 2.82 0.08 -4.04
CA TRP A 116 4.15 0.66 -4.21
C TRP A 116 5.28 -0.32 -3.87
N LEU A 117 5.12 -1.14 -2.82
CA LEU A 117 6.07 -2.20 -2.50
C LEU A 117 6.22 -3.20 -3.65
N ASP A 118 5.10 -3.66 -4.23
CA ASP A 118 5.12 -4.58 -5.37
C ASP A 118 5.79 -3.95 -6.60
N VAL A 119 5.62 -2.65 -6.84
CA VAL A 119 6.34 -1.94 -7.92
C VAL A 119 7.85 -1.99 -7.70
N ILE A 120 8.33 -1.72 -6.48
CA ILE A 120 9.77 -1.76 -6.16
C ILE A 120 10.32 -3.18 -6.33
N LEU A 121 9.64 -4.17 -5.77
CA LEU A 121 10.05 -5.57 -5.86
C LEU A 121 10.08 -6.07 -7.32
N LYS A 122 9.05 -5.73 -8.10
CA LYS A 122 8.97 -6.10 -9.51
C LYS A 122 10.13 -5.51 -10.30
N LYS A 123 10.42 -4.23 -10.08
CA LYS A 123 11.45 -3.51 -10.84
C LYS A 123 12.87 -3.97 -10.51
N ASN A 124 13.16 -4.23 -9.25
CA ASN A 124 14.52 -4.51 -8.79
C ASN A 124 14.82 -6.00 -8.66
N LEU A 125 13.82 -6.84 -8.34
CA LEU A 125 14.01 -8.27 -8.05
C LEU A 125 13.21 -9.19 -8.98
N ASN A 126 12.40 -8.64 -9.88
CA ASN A 126 11.47 -9.41 -10.72
C ASN A 126 10.54 -10.33 -9.89
N LYS A 127 10.03 -9.81 -8.78
CA LYS A 127 9.14 -10.49 -7.84
C LYS A 127 8.04 -9.56 -7.37
N VAL A 128 6.93 -10.13 -6.90
CA VAL A 128 5.85 -9.41 -6.20
C VAL A 128 5.40 -10.24 -5.00
N ILE A 129 4.62 -9.63 -4.11
CA ILE A 129 4.00 -10.34 -2.99
C ILE A 129 2.66 -10.93 -3.45
N ASP A 130 2.47 -12.23 -3.25
CA ASP A 130 1.14 -12.83 -3.29
C ASP A 130 0.43 -12.54 -1.96
N TRP A 131 -0.20 -11.38 -1.88
CA TRP A 131 -0.87 -10.91 -0.66
C TRP A 131 -1.99 -11.84 -0.19
N SER A 132 -2.53 -12.70 -1.06
CA SER A 132 -3.53 -13.70 -0.67
C SER A 132 -2.98 -14.77 0.29
N LYS A 133 -1.65 -14.92 0.36
CA LYS A 133 -0.94 -15.82 1.28
C LYS A 133 -0.57 -15.15 2.61
N VAL A 134 -0.80 -13.84 2.73
CA VAL A 134 -0.42 -13.05 3.91
C VAL A 134 -1.67 -12.83 4.77
N LYS A 135 -1.71 -13.46 5.95
CA LYS A 135 -2.86 -13.33 6.84
C LYS A 135 -2.91 -11.95 7.49
N LYS A 136 -4.11 -11.39 7.61
CA LYS A 136 -4.36 -10.05 8.15
C LYS A 136 -3.71 -9.83 9.51
N GLU A 137 -4.00 -10.73 10.46
CA GLU A 137 -3.54 -10.58 11.85
C GLU A 137 -2.02 -10.66 11.95
N GLU A 138 -1.40 -11.60 11.21
CA GLU A 138 0.05 -11.76 11.18
C GLU A 138 0.73 -10.53 10.57
N TYR A 139 0.18 -10.01 9.47
CA TYR A 139 0.69 -8.80 8.81
C TYR A 139 0.59 -7.56 9.70
N LEU A 140 -0.57 -7.32 10.30
CA LEU A 140 -0.78 -6.13 11.12
C LEU A 140 0.13 -6.14 12.35
N LEU A 141 0.30 -7.30 13.03
CA LEU A 141 1.21 -7.45 14.17
C LEU A 141 2.68 -7.27 13.75
N ALA A 142 3.08 -7.89 12.63
CA ALA A 142 4.44 -7.74 12.12
C ALA A 142 4.77 -6.28 11.76
N MET A 143 3.82 -5.56 11.14
CA MET A 143 3.98 -4.13 10.83
C MET A 143 4.00 -3.26 12.08
N GLU A 144 3.19 -3.55 13.10
CA GLU A 144 3.21 -2.82 14.38
C GLU A 144 4.56 -2.95 15.08
N ARG A 145 5.20 -4.11 15.02
CA ARG A 145 6.50 -4.39 15.63
C ARG A 145 7.70 -3.95 14.80
N SER A 146 7.50 -3.77 13.50
CA SER A 146 8.58 -3.51 12.53
C SER A 146 9.44 -2.28 12.82
N PRO A 147 8.94 -1.18 13.45
CA PRO A 147 9.79 -0.04 13.81
C PRO A 147 10.90 -0.38 14.82
N ILE A 148 10.70 -1.43 15.62
CA ILE A 148 11.68 -1.90 16.62
C ILE A 148 12.48 -3.08 16.04
N LYS A 149 11.79 -4.01 15.39
CA LYS A 149 12.38 -5.21 14.81
C LYS A 149 11.60 -5.68 13.60
N ASP A 150 12.20 -5.60 12.44
CA ASP A 150 11.59 -5.89 11.14
C ASP A 150 11.70 -7.36 10.68
N THR A 151 12.28 -8.23 11.52
CA THR A 151 12.50 -9.64 11.17
C THR A 151 11.20 -10.39 10.85
N GLU A 152 10.12 -10.11 11.62
CA GLU A 152 8.84 -10.79 11.41
C GLU A 152 8.21 -10.42 10.06
N ILE A 153 8.20 -9.12 9.72
CA ILE A 153 7.64 -8.68 8.43
C ILE A 153 8.49 -9.15 7.25
N LYS A 154 9.82 -9.16 7.37
CA LYS A 154 10.72 -9.71 6.36
C LYS A 154 10.44 -11.19 6.12
N LEU A 155 10.34 -11.99 7.18
CA LEU A 155 10.03 -13.43 7.07
C LEU A 155 8.65 -13.67 6.46
N LEU A 156 7.63 -12.95 6.93
CA LEU A 156 6.26 -13.10 6.46
C LEU A 156 6.15 -12.80 4.96
N LEU A 157 6.72 -11.69 4.50
CA LEU A 157 6.64 -11.28 3.11
C LEU A 157 7.56 -12.11 2.20
N SER A 158 8.73 -12.57 2.68
CA SER A 158 9.59 -13.46 1.89
C SER A 158 8.92 -14.79 1.56
N ASN A 159 8.12 -15.33 2.47
CA ASN A 159 7.35 -16.56 2.26
C ASN A 159 6.19 -16.39 1.26
N ALA A 160 5.80 -15.16 0.97
CA ALA A 160 4.73 -14.83 0.03
C ALA A 160 5.24 -14.31 -1.33
N LEU A 161 6.57 -14.25 -1.54
CA LEU A 161 7.14 -13.84 -2.82
C LEU A 161 6.76 -14.79 -3.95
N THR A 162 6.50 -14.23 -5.13
CA THR A 162 6.26 -14.99 -6.36
C THR A 162 6.92 -14.33 -7.56
N ASP A 163 7.29 -15.17 -8.56
CA ASP A 163 7.84 -14.74 -9.85
C ASP A 163 6.72 -14.42 -10.87
N ASP A 164 5.46 -14.68 -10.53
CA ASP A 164 4.29 -14.42 -11.37
C ASP A 164 3.90 -12.94 -11.41
N ILE A 165 4.84 -12.09 -11.76
CA ILE A 165 4.79 -10.62 -11.66
C ILE A 165 3.73 -9.95 -12.55
N ASN A 166 3.23 -10.64 -13.55
CA ASN A 166 2.21 -10.16 -14.50
C ASN A 166 0.89 -10.93 -14.37
N ASN A 167 0.72 -11.71 -13.33
CA ASN A 167 -0.49 -12.49 -13.11
C ASN A 167 -1.62 -11.60 -12.56
N ARG A 168 -2.59 -11.29 -13.43
CA ARG A 168 -3.73 -10.44 -13.10
C ARG A 168 -4.56 -10.97 -11.93
N LEU A 169 -4.72 -12.30 -11.83
CA LEU A 169 -5.49 -12.92 -10.74
C LEU A 169 -4.78 -12.75 -9.39
N ILE A 170 -3.45 -12.92 -9.33
CA ILE A 170 -2.65 -12.65 -8.14
C ILE A 170 -2.80 -11.19 -7.71
N TYR A 171 -2.74 -10.26 -8.68
CA TYR A 171 -2.92 -8.84 -8.40
C TYR A 171 -4.33 -8.52 -7.87
N MET A 172 -5.40 -9.07 -8.46
CA MET A 172 -6.78 -8.89 -8.01
C MET A 172 -6.99 -9.40 -6.57
N LYS A 173 -6.51 -10.61 -6.28
CA LYS A 173 -6.54 -11.17 -4.91
C LYS A 173 -5.71 -10.32 -3.94
N GLY A 174 -4.62 -9.75 -4.41
CA GLY A 174 -3.79 -8.82 -3.65
C GLY A 174 -4.53 -7.55 -3.26
N ILE A 175 -5.32 -6.97 -4.18
CA ILE A 175 -6.20 -5.83 -3.86
C ILE A 175 -7.18 -6.23 -2.76
N ASP A 176 -7.88 -7.35 -2.90
CA ASP A 176 -8.86 -7.80 -1.91
C ASP A 176 -8.23 -8.02 -0.53
N ALA A 177 -7.07 -8.68 -0.46
CA ALA A 177 -6.34 -8.86 0.80
C ALA A 177 -5.93 -7.52 1.41
N SER A 178 -5.38 -6.61 0.60
CA SER A 178 -4.95 -5.28 1.02
C SER A 178 -6.09 -4.46 1.61
N TYR A 179 -7.26 -4.51 1.01
CA TYR A 179 -8.44 -3.81 1.48
C TYR A 179 -9.03 -4.46 2.74
N ASN A 180 -9.01 -5.79 2.81
CA ASN A 180 -9.44 -6.52 4.01
C ASN A 180 -8.59 -6.16 5.24
N TYR A 181 -7.28 -5.88 5.08
CA TYR A 181 -6.43 -5.43 6.20
C TYR A 181 -6.93 -4.12 6.82
N GLU A 182 -7.54 -3.25 6.02
CA GLU A 182 -8.12 -1.97 6.47
C GLU A 182 -9.62 -2.07 6.82
N GLY A 183 -10.19 -3.28 6.79
CA GLY A 183 -11.59 -3.53 7.16
C GLY A 183 -12.60 -3.40 6.02
N TYR A 184 -12.15 -3.22 4.78
CA TYR A 184 -13.01 -3.18 3.59
C TYR A 184 -13.18 -4.60 3.03
N ASN A 185 -14.38 -5.15 3.10
CA ASN A 185 -14.68 -6.53 2.69
C ASN A 185 -16.08 -6.71 2.08
N THR A 186 -16.66 -5.63 1.54
CA THR A 186 -18.01 -5.67 0.97
C THR A 186 -18.03 -6.25 -0.44
N TYR A 187 -17.02 -5.94 -1.24
CA TYR A 187 -16.92 -6.32 -2.65
C TYR A 187 -15.66 -7.14 -2.91
N SER A 188 -15.72 -8.13 -3.81
CA SER A 188 -14.52 -8.71 -4.41
C SER A 188 -14.17 -7.99 -5.72
N VAL A 189 -12.88 -7.87 -6.02
CA VAL A 189 -12.42 -7.25 -7.28
C VAL A 189 -12.91 -8.04 -8.49
N GLU A 190 -12.96 -9.38 -8.38
CA GLU A 190 -13.43 -10.25 -9.45
C GLU A 190 -14.91 -10.01 -9.79
N GLU A 191 -15.77 -9.79 -8.79
CA GLU A 191 -17.17 -9.43 -9.00
C GLU A 191 -17.29 -8.05 -9.64
N LEU A 192 -16.57 -7.06 -9.13
CA LEU A 192 -16.56 -5.70 -9.67
C LEU A 192 -16.08 -5.64 -11.13
N ASP A 193 -15.12 -6.49 -11.50
CA ASP A 193 -14.59 -6.56 -12.86
C ASP A 193 -15.62 -7.12 -13.86
N LYS A 194 -16.46 -8.05 -13.44
CA LYS A 194 -17.54 -8.62 -14.25
C LYS A 194 -18.72 -7.65 -14.47
N GLU A 195 -18.85 -6.61 -13.64
CA GLU A 195 -19.90 -5.59 -13.74
C GLU A 195 -19.54 -4.43 -14.70
N LYS A 196 -18.31 -4.40 -15.23
CA LYS A 196 -17.86 -3.39 -16.21
C LYS A 196 -18.36 -3.71 -17.62
#